data_41e6cec72871730954d8b2c9c66bb2e4
#
_entry.id   41e6cec72871730954d8b2c9c66bb2e4
#
_cell.length_a   1.000
_cell.length_b   1.000
_cell.length_c   1.000
_cell.angle_alpha   90.00
_cell.angle_beta   90.00
_cell.angle_gamma   90.00
#
_symmetry.space_group_name_H-M   'P 1'
#
loop_
_entity.id
_entity.type
_entity.pdbx_description
1 polymer ?
#
loop_
_entity_poly.entity_id
_entity_poly.type
_entity_poly.pdbx_seq_one_letter_code
_entity_poly.pdbx_strand_id
1 'polypeptide(L)'
;RLYYALLPQNASAPTANDMRSGAIAGNLGYGTMELRKNTAYTIPRVNTAYLQEKTTYALYLWLNDADSGKSSAVRRLNVTTKDVTPPVIQRLEATGMTGTSITMTYSLDEPGTLYWVIVKKGTPFYSKDIEEVGTPPSQANNELAKMQIKRGLGVKRGSSNAARESTDVSFTIPGLTPQTAYDLYYVAEDRDGN
;
A
#
# COMPACT_ATOMS: atom_id res chain seq x y z
N ARG A 1 -21.32 28.13 -0.90
CA ARG A 1 -20.48 27.35 -1.82
C ARG A 1 -19.11 27.08 -1.18
N LEU A 2 -18.62 25.85 -1.28
CA LEU A 2 -17.24 25.46 -0.96
C LEU A 2 -16.40 25.53 -2.24
N TYR A 3 -15.22 26.11 -2.12
CA TYR A 3 -14.15 26.03 -3.10
C TYR A 3 -13.02 25.20 -2.50
N TYR A 4 -12.42 24.32 -3.28
CA TYR A 4 -11.29 23.52 -2.85
C TYR A 4 -10.19 23.47 -3.91
N ALA A 5 -8.94 23.41 -3.46
CA ALA A 5 -7.78 23.26 -4.33
C ALA A 5 -6.73 22.38 -3.67
N LEU A 6 -6.18 21.44 -4.41
CA LEU A 6 -5.07 20.59 -4.00
C LEU A 6 -3.77 21.08 -4.65
N LEU A 7 -2.75 21.32 -3.83
CA LEU A 7 -1.46 21.82 -4.27
C LEU A 7 -0.33 20.97 -3.70
N PRO A 8 0.88 21.02 -4.28
CA PRO A 8 2.09 20.52 -3.61
C PRO A 8 2.23 21.13 -2.21
N GLN A 9 2.78 20.36 -1.26
CA GLN A 9 2.85 20.76 0.14
C GLN A 9 3.49 22.14 0.37
N ASN A 10 4.52 22.47 -0.42
CA ASN A 10 5.30 23.70 -0.30
C ASN A 10 4.84 24.82 -1.25
N ALA A 11 3.71 24.66 -1.92
CA ALA A 11 3.16 25.70 -2.78
C ALA A 11 2.66 26.88 -1.95
N SER A 12 2.72 28.07 -2.53
CA SER A 12 2.16 29.28 -1.92
C SER A 12 0.66 29.14 -1.69
N ALA A 13 0.18 29.60 -0.54
CA ALA A 13 -1.24 29.57 -0.21
C ALA A 13 -2.05 30.42 -1.19
N PRO A 14 -3.14 29.91 -1.78
CA PRO A 14 -4.00 30.69 -2.63
C PRO A 14 -4.79 31.74 -1.81
N THR A 15 -5.04 32.88 -2.40
CA THR A 15 -5.94 33.88 -1.83
C THR A 15 -7.41 33.50 -2.07
N ALA A 16 -8.33 34.21 -1.40
CA ALA A 16 -9.77 34.02 -1.65
C ALA A 16 -10.16 34.36 -3.11
N ASN A 17 -9.46 35.32 -3.74
CA ASN A 17 -9.66 35.63 -5.15
C ASN A 17 -9.18 34.54 -6.08
N ASP A 18 -8.03 33.93 -5.80
CA ASP A 18 -7.52 32.78 -6.56
C ASP A 18 -8.48 31.60 -6.44
N MET A 19 -8.99 31.33 -5.22
CA MET A 19 -10.01 30.30 -4.99
C MET A 19 -11.30 30.56 -5.73
N ARG A 20 -11.72 31.80 -5.85
CA ARG A 20 -12.95 32.19 -6.59
C ARG A 20 -12.78 32.04 -8.10
N SER A 21 -11.68 32.53 -8.64
CA SER A 21 -11.41 32.53 -10.09
C SER A 21 -10.95 31.17 -10.62
N GLY A 22 -10.42 30.30 -9.76
CA GLY A 22 -9.73 29.06 -10.14
C GLY A 22 -8.33 29.29 -10.71
N ALA A 23 -7.83 30.52 -10.72
CA ALA A 23 -6.49 30.89 -11.21
C ALA A 23 -5.41 30.60 -10.14
N ILE A 24 -5.23 29.32 -9.81
CA ILE A 24 -4.32 28.86 -8.75
C ILE A 24 -3.10 28.23 -9.40
N ALA A 25 -1.94 28.88 -9.27
CA ALA A 25 -0.69 28.41 -9.83
C ALA A 25 -0.29 27.05 -9.21
N GLY A 26 0.06 26.10 -10.07
CA GLY A 26 0.53 24.76 -9.65
C GLY A 26 -0.56 23.88 -9.01
N ASN A 27 -1.85 24.20 -9.18
CA ASN A 27 -2.90 23.32 -8.66
C ASN A 27 -2.89 21.95 -9.34
N LEU A 28 -3.09 20.91 -8.54
CA LEU A 28 -3.20 19.52 -8.97
C LEU A 28 -4.67 19.11 -9.11
N GLY A 29 -5.57 19.95 -8.60
CA GLY A 29 -7.00 19.75 -8.69
C GLY A 29 -7.73 20.88 -8.01
N TYR A 30 -8.73 21.43 -8.67
CA TYR A 30 -9.57 22.54 -8.21
C TYR A 30 -11.04 22.19 -8.48
N GLY A 31 -11.91 22.65 -7.61
CA GLY A 31 -13.33 22.51 -7.83
C GLY A 31 -14.17 23.30 -6.84
N THR A 32 -15.48 23.27 -7.10
CA THR A 32 -16.48 23.90 -6.25
C THR A 32 -17.64 22.93 -5.99
N MET A 33 -18.30 23.11 -4.86
CA MET A 33 -19.52 22.37 -4.54
C MET A 33 -20.50 23.22 -3.72
N GLU A 34 -21.78 23.00 -3.94
CA GLU A 34 -22.81 23.61 -3.12
C GLU A 34 -22.96 22.82 -1.82
N LEU A 35 -23.07 23.55 -0.71
CA LEU A 35 -23.25 22.95 0.61
C LEU A 35 -24.64 23.30 1.16
N ARG A 36 -25.22 22.36 1.88
CA ARG A 36 -26.43 22.55 2.69
C ARG A 36 -26.08 22.43 4.16
N LYS A 37 -26.75 23.18 5.00
CA LYS A 37 -26.56 23.13 6.46
C LYS A 37 -26.78 21.69 6.99
N ASN A 38 -25.93 21.28 7.92
CA ASN A 38 -26.02 19.99 8.60
C ASN A 38 -25.96 18.76 7.68
N THR A 39 -25.30 18.86 6.53
CA THR A 39 -25.09 17.76 5.59
C THR A 39 -23.60 17.47 5.47
N ALA A 40 -23.21 16.20 5.60
CA ALA A 40 -21.86 15.76 5.33
C ALA A 40 -21.63 15.66 3.81
N TYR A 41 -20.47 16.06 3.35
CA TYR A 41 -20.09 16.03 1.95
C TYR A 41 -18.73 15.36 1.77
N THR A 42 -18.60 14.64 0.66
CA THR A 42 -17.30 14.14 0.18
C THR A 42 -16.83 15.06 -0.92
N ILE A 43 -15.60 15.55 -0.80
CA ILE A 43 -14.96 16.31 -1.89
C ILE A 43 -14.80 15.36 -3.07
N PRO A 44 -15.31 15.69 -4.27
CA PRO A 44 -15.15 14.86 -5.45
C PRO A 44 -13.68 14.60 -5.75
N ARG A 45 -13.41 13.49 -6.42
CA ARG A 45 -12.05 13.12 -6.81
C ARG A 45 -11.35 14.27 -7.51
N VAL A 46 -10.25 14.71 -6.92
CA VAL A 46 -9.25 15.51 -7.61
C VAL A 46 -8.60 14.63 -8.66
N ASN A 47 -8.17 15.18 -9.79
CA ASN A 47 -7.48 14.39 -10.81
C ASN A 47 -6.23 13.73 -10.19
N THR A 48 -6.31 12.42 -9.97
CA THR A 48 -5.25 11.65 -9.29
C THR A 48 -4.08 11.28 -10.19
N ALA A 49 -4.16 11.57 -11.50
CA ALA A 49 -3.14 11.19 -12.49
C ALA A 49 -1.75 11.80 -12.20
N TYR A 50 -1.68 12.83 -11.40
CA TYR A 50 -0.43 13.53 -11.06
C TYR A 50 -0.03 13.36 -9.59
N LEU A 51 -0.78 12.60 -8.81
CA LEU A 51 -0.46 12.38 -7.41
C LEU A 51 0.52 11.21 -7.27
N GLN A 52 1.59 11.47 -6.54
CA GLN A 52 2.54 10.44 -6.15
C GLN A 52 2.06 9.79 -4.85
N GLU A 53 2.31 8.51 -4.67
CA GLU A 53 2.06 7.81 -3.42
C GLU A 53 2.98 8.31 -2.29
N LYS A 54 2.65 8.01 -1.03
CA LYS A 54 3.42 8.42 0.16
C LYS A 54 3.72 9.91 0.22
N THR A 55 2.97 10.74 -0.51
CA THR A 55 3.27 12.15 -0.70
C THR A 55 2.24 13.03 -0.02
N THR A 56 2.71 14.01 0.75
CA THR A 56 1.85 14.97 1.42
C THR A 56 1.58 16.17 0.52
N TYR A 57 0.31 16.51 0.41
CA TYR A 57 -0.22 17.64 -0.33
C TYR A 57 -0.92 18.62 0.59
N ALA A 58 -1.08 19.86 0.15
CA ALA A 58 -1.85 20.88 0.83
C ALA A 58 -3.25 21.01 0.18
N LEU A 59 -4.29 20.66 0.91
CA LEU A 59 -5.68 20.90 0.51
C LEU A 59 -6.14 22.22 1.10
N TYR A 60 -6.50 23.16 0.24
CA TYR A 60 -7.06 24.45 0.63
C TYR A 60 -8.57 24.44 0.45
N LEU A 61 -9.26 25.01 1.44
CA LEU A 61 -10.72 25.11 1.50
C LEU A 61 -11.13 26.55 1.76
N TRP A 62 -12.13 27.04 1.04
CA TRP A 62 -12.71 28.36 1.22
C TRP A 62 -14.22 28.31 1.04
N LEU A 63 -14.93 28.88 2.01
CA LEU A 63 -16.39 28.97 1.98
C LEU A 63 -16.80 30.39 1.61
N ASN A 64 -17.72 30.51 0.67
CA ASN A 64 -18.35 31.78 0.30
C ASN A 64 -19.88 31.60 0.28
N ASP A 65 -20.55 32.44 1.02
CA ASP A 65 -21.99 32.56 1.00
C ASP A 65 -22.36 33.73 0.07
N ALA A 66 -22.90 33.40 -1.10
CA ALA A 66 -23.26 34.37 -2.12
C ALA A 66 -24.44 35.28 -1.68
N ASP A 67 -25.34 34.70 -0.86
CA ASP A 67 -26.58 35.39 -0.47
C ASP A 67 -26.28 36.47 0.59
N SER A 68 -25.41 36.16 1.54
CA SER A 68 -25.05 37.12 2.61
C SER A 68 -23.78 37.94 2.30
N GLY A 69 -23.05 37.60 1.24
CA GLY A 69 -21.77 38.22 0.90
C GLY A 69 -20.63 37.90 1.87
N LYS A 70 -20.86 36.99 2.83
CA LYS A 70 -19.87 36.56 3.83
C LYS A 70 -19.00 35.42 3.33
N SER A 71 -17.76 35.42 3.76
CA SER A 71 -16.83 34.31 3.46
C SER A 71 -15.99 33.91 4.67
N SER A 72 -15.51 32.67 4.67
CA SER A 72 -14.53 32.20 5.66
C SER A 72 -13.12 32.71 5.34
N ALA A 73 -12.19 32.49 6.26
CA ALA A 73 -10.78 32.47 5.90
C ALA A 73 -10.48 31.24 5.02
N VAL A 74 -9.46 31.34 4.17
CA VAL A 74 -8.92 30.17 3.48
C VAL A 74 -8.27 29.24 4.53
N ARG A 75 -8.63 27.99 4.53
CA ARG A 75 -8.10 26.96 5.44
C ARG A 75 -7.25 25.97 4.69
N ARG A 76 -6.17 25.53 5.32
CA ARG A 76 -5.25 24.51 4.82
C ARG A 76 -5.36 23.24 5.65
N LEU A 77 -5.38 22.09 4.97
CA LEU A 77 -5.23 20.74 5.55
C LEU A 77 -4.09 20.04 4.83
N ASN A 78 -3.29 19.29 5.57
CA ASN A 78 -2.34 18.37 4.96
C ASN A 78 -3.05 17.04 4.70
N VAL A 79 -2.91 16.52 3.49
CA VAL A 79 -3.45 15.22 3.08
C VAL A 79 -2.32 14.40 2.49
N THR A 80 -2.17 13.15 2.93
CA THR A 80 -1.12 12.25 2.44
C THR A 80 -1.78 11.13 1.65
N THR A 81 -1.26 10.89 0.45
CA THR A 81 -1.68 9.76 -0.38
C THR A 81 -1.22 8.45 0.25
N LYS A 82 -2.02 7.40 0.04
CA LYS A 82 -1.64 6.07 0.48
C LYS A 82 -0.45 5.55 -0.30
N ASP A 83 0.25 4.63 0.31
CA ASP A 83 1.12 3.69 -0.36
C ASP A 83 0.30 2.69 -1.16
N VAL A 84 0.68 2.42 -2.39
CA VAL A 84 0.03 1.44 -3.26
C VAL A 84 1.03 0.51 -3.93
N THR A 85 2.32 0.68 -3.62
CA THR A 85 3.40 -0.15 -4.15
C THR A 85 3.74 -1.25 -3.14
N PRO A 86 3.70 -2.52 -3.53
CA PRO A 86 4.11 -3.60 -2.64
C PRO A 86 5.62 -3.58 -2.39
N PRO A 87 6.07 -4.03 -1.19
CA PRO A 87 7.49 -4.10 -0.89
C PRO A 87 8.23 -5.06 -1.80
N VAL A 88 9.43 -4.67 -2.22
CA VAL A 88 10.32 -5.49 -3.03
C VAL A 88 11.27 -6.29 -2.13
N ILE A 89 11.33 -7.59 -2.36
CA ILE A 89 12.29 -8.46 -1.68
C ILE A 89 13.67 -8.26 -2.34
N GLN A 90 14.57 -7.57 -1.65
CA GLN A 90 15.92 -7.29 -2.13
C GLN A 90 16.86 -8.49 -1.96
N ARG A 91 16.64 -9.26 -0.89
CA ARG A 91 17.41 -10.47 -0.56
C ARG A 91 16.49 -11.52 0.00
N LEU A 92 16.69 -12.78 -0.37
CA LEU A 92 16.09 -13.94 0.28
C LEU A 92 16.99 -15.15 0.00
N GLU A 93 17.60 -15.70 1.03
CA GLU A 93 18.49 -16.84 0.91
C GLU A 93 18.46 -17.76 2.13
N ALA A 94 18.79 -19.01 1.94
CA ALA A 94 19.01 -19.96 3.04
C ALA A 94 20.43 -19.75 3.60
N THR A 95 20.54 -19.26 4.84
CA THR A 95 21.80 -18.96 5.51
C THR A 95 22.23 -20.06 6.49
N GLY A 96 21.36 -21.01 6.82
CA GLY A 96 21.69 -22.13 7.67
C GLY A 96 20.73 -23.31 7.43
N MET A 97 21.28 -24.52 7.44
CA MET A 97 20.51 -25.75 7.31
C MET A 97 20.99 -26.79 8.31
N THR A 98 20.03 -27.50 8.93
CA THR A 98 20.27 -28.68 9.73
C THR A 98 19.48 -29.86 9.17
N GLY A 99 19.55 -31.04 9.79
CA GLY A 99 18.72 -32.18 9.39
C GLY A 99 17.21 -31.93 9.50
N THR A 100 16.79 -30.96 10.31
CA THR A 100 15.37 -30.73 10.64
C THR A 100 14.94 -29.27 10.61
N SER A 101 15.81 -28.35 10.14
CA SER A 101 15.47 -26.91 10.06
C SER A 101 16.21 -26.20 8.94
N ILE A 102 15.62 -25.10 8.48
CA ILE A 102 16.21 -24.14 7.54
C ILE A 102 16.14 -22.75 8.17
N THR A 103 17.26 -22.03 8.18
CA THR A 103 17.29 -20.61 8.53
C THR A 103 17.35 -19.79 7.24
N MET A 104 16.42 -18.87 7.13
CA MET A 104 16.30 -17.94 6.00
C MET A 104 16.69 -16.54 6.45
N THR A 105 17.38 -15.81 5.57
CA THR A 105 17.64 -14.38 5.75
C THR A 105 17.07 -13.62 4.57
N TYR A 106 16.38 -12.52 4.86
CA TYR A 106 15.77 -11.67 3.85
C TYR A 106 15.90 -10.19 4.21
N SER A 107 15.76 -9.33 3.21
CA SER A 107 15.55 -7.88 3.39
C SER A 107 14.52 -7.35 2.39
N LEU A 108 13.81 -6.30 2.80
CA LEU A 108 12.83 -5.59 1.98
C LEU A 108 13.34 -4.16 1.75
N ASP A 109 12.91 -3.54 0.65
CA ASP A 109 13.20 -2.13 0.34
C ASP A 109 12.42 -1.15 1.23
N GLU A 110 11.41 -1.64 1.95
CA GLU A 110 10.61 -0.88 2.91
C GLU A 110 10.13 -1.76 4.08
N PRO A 111 9.62 -1.16 5.17
CA PRO A 111 9.07 -1.93 6.29
C PRO A 111 7.85 -2.74 5.87
N GLY A 112 7.88 -4.05 6.14
CA GLY A 112 6.81 -4.96 5.75
C GLY A 112 6.87 -6.29 6.45
N THR A 113 5.98 -7.19 6.08
CA THR A 113 5.89 -8.56 6.59
C THR A 113 6.09 -9.55 5.44
N LEU A 114 7.07 -10.42 5.58
CA LEU A 114 7.24 -11.57 4.70
C LEU A 114 6.36 -12.72 5.22
N TYR A 115 5.41 -13.17 4.41
CA TYR A 115 4.65 -14.39 4.64
C TYR A 115 5.26 -15.52 3.84
N TRP A 116 5.29 -16.72 4.42
CA TRP A 116 5.87 -17.88 3.76
C TRP A 116 5.11 -19.15 4.06
N VAL A 117 5.21 -20.09 3.14
CA VAL A 117 4.74 -21.46 3.29
C VAL A 117 5.75 -22.41 2.64
N ILE A 118 5.98 -23.52 3.27
CA ILE A 118 6.86 -24.58 2.76
C ILE A 118 6.05 -25.83 2.47
N VAL A 119 6.28 -26.43 1.31
CA VAL A 119 5.65 -27.69 0.85
C VAL A 119 6.71 -28.70 0.49
N LYS A 120 6.41 -29.99 0.51
CA LYS A 120 7.31 -30.99 -0.06
C LYS A 120 7.47 -30.74 -1.56
N LYS A 121 8.70 -30.86 -2.06
CA LYS A 121 8.99 -30.64 -3.47
C LYS A 121 8.07 -31.47 -4.36
N GLY A 122 7.54 -30.82 -5.40
CA GLY A 122 6.60 -31.43 -6.35
C GLY A 122 5.17 -31.57 -5.82
N THR A 123 4.85 -31.04 -4.63
CA THR A 123 3.47 -30.93 -4.17
C THR A 123 2.81 -29.71 -4.79
N PRO A 124 1.66 -29.84 -5.47
CA PRO A 124 0.93 -28.66 -5.95
C PRO A 124 0.57 -27.75 -4.77
N PHE A 125 0.96 -26.48 -4.86
CA PHE A 125 0.69 -25.50 -3.80
C PHE A 125 -0.75 -24.96 -3.86
N TYR A 126 -1.43 -25.14 -4.98
CA TYR A 126 -2.72 -24.55 -5.26
C TYR A 126 -3.88 -25.38 -4.71
N SER A 127 -4.86 -24.71 -4.10
CA SER A 127 -6.10 -25.36 -3.70
C SER A 127 -6.91 -25.78 -4.94
N LYS A 128 -7.66 -26.88 -4.80
CA LYS A 128 -8.53 -27.41 -5.88
C LYS A 128 -9.64 -26.44 -6.32
N ASP A 129 -9.85 -25.36 -5.56
CA ASP A 129 -10.89 -24.36 -5.84
C ASP A 129 -10.45 -23.27 -6.82
N ILE A 130 -9.24 -23.38 -7.38
CA ILE A 130 -8.69 -22.50 -8.39
C ILE A 130 -8.47 -23.30 -9.65
N GLU A 131 -9.22 -22.99 -10.69
CA GLU A 131 -9.26 -23.74 -11.95
C GLU A 131 -7.95 -23.82 -12.75
N GLU A 132 -6.87 -23.22 -12.28
CA GLU A 132 -5.55 -23.30 -12.90
C GLU A 132 -4.57 -24.13 -12.05
N VAL A 133 -4.77 -25.42 -12.04
CA VAL A 133 -3.83 -26.38 -11.45
C VAL A 133 -2.55 -26.42 -12.30
N GLY A 134 -1.43 -26.00 -11.72
CA GLY A 134 -0.09 -26.26 -12.28
C GLY A 134 0.63 -25.06 -12.93
N THR A 135 0.03 -23.90 -13.01
CA THR A 135 0.72 -22.69 -13.48
C THR A 135 1.17 -21.85 -12.28
N PRO A 136 2.46 -21.47 -12.17
CA PRO A 136 2.89 -20.50 -11.16
C PRO A 136 2.03 -19.24 -11.29
N PRO A 137 1.59 -18.63 -10.17
CA PRO A 137 0.81 -17.41 -10.24
C PRO A 137 1.59 -16.37 -11.05
N SER A 138 0.98 -15.92 -12.15
CA SER A 138 1.50 -14.77 -12.89
C SER A 138 1.40 -13.52 -12.01
N GLN A 139 2.16 -12.48 -12.32
CA GLN A 139 2.07 -11.22 -11.57
C GLN A 139 0.63 -10.65 -11.51
N ALA A 140 -0.21 -10.97 -12.48
CA ALA A 140 -1.62 -10.59 -12.50
C ALA A 140 -2.47 -11.27 -11.41
N ASN A 141 -2.00 -12.38 -10.82
CA ASN A 141 -2.70 -13.15 -9.78
C ASN A 141 -2.07 -12.98 -8.38
N ASN A 142 -1.29 -11.92 -8.16
CA ASN A 142 -0.57 -11.70 -6.91
C ASN A 142 -1.46 -11.72 -5.67
N GLU A 143 -2.66 -11.16 -5.72
CA GLU A 143 -3.58 -11.15 -4.58
C GLU A 143 -4.06 -12.55 -4.21
N LEU A 144 -4.29 -13.41 -5.19
CA LEU A 144 -4.69 -14.78 -4.96
C LEU A 144 -3.54 -15.61 -4.39
N ALA A 145 -2.32 -15.46 -4.94
CA ALA A 145 -1.12 -16.10 -4.42
C ALA A 145 -0.81 -15.63 -2.99
N LYS A 146 -0.89 -14.33 -2.73
CA LYS A 146 -0.75 -13.72 -1.41
C LYS A 146 -1.74 -14.33 -0.41
N MET A 147 -3.01 -14.44 -0.77
CA MET A 147 -4.02 -15.03 0.08
C MET A 147 -3.73 -16.51 0.38
N GLN A 148 -3.26 -17.29 -0.57
CA GLN A 148 -2.94 -18.71 -0.39
C GLN A 148 -1.74 -18.91 0.52
N ILE A 149 -0.68 -18.12 0.34
CA ILE A 149 0.50 -18.15 1.21
C ILE A 149 0.08 -17.78 2.64
N LYS A 150 -0.70 -16.73 2.82
CA LYS A 150 -1.22 -16.29 4.13
C LYS A 150 -2.12 -17.35 4.77
N ARG A 151 -2.94 -18.08 4.01
CA ARG A 151 -3.76 -19.20 4.50
C ARG A 151 -2.95 -20.45 4.86
N GLY A 152 -1.77 -20.61 4.27
CA GLY A 152 -0.79 -21.62 4.64
C GLY A 152 -1.22 -23.06 4.38
N LEU A 153 -1.59 -23.37 3.17
CA LEU A 153 -1.91 -24.75 2.73
C LEU A 153 -0.61 -25.53 2.45
N GLY A 154 0.22 -25.75 3.45
CA GLY A 154 1.51 -26.44 3.29
C GLY A 154 1.93 -27.24 4.50
N VAL A 155 3.15 -27.78 4.47
CA VAL A 155 3.72 -28.54 5.61
C VAL A 155 3.89 -27.61 6.81
N LYS A 156 4.38 -26.40 6.56
CA LYS A 156 4.53 -25.33 7.54
C LYS A 156 4.32 -23.97 6.90
N ARG A 157 3.94 -23.02 7.73
CA ARG A 157 3.74 -21.64 7.35
C ARG A 157 4.21 -20.71 8.45
N GLY A 158 4.40 -19.45 8.11
CA GLY A 158 4.72 -18.42 9.10
C GLY A 158 4.81 -17.03 8.47
N SER A 159 5.18 -16.10 9.30
CA SER A 159 5.50 -14.75 8.87
C SER A 159 6.70 -14.22 9.66
N SER A 160 7.38 -13.24 9.08
CA SER A 160 8.51 -12.54 9.70
C SER A 160 8.41 -11.06 9.35
N ASN A 161 8.64 -10.18 10.31
CA ASN A 161 8.47 -8.74 10.15
C ASN A 161 9.82 -8.06 9.94
N ALA A 162 9.95 -7.31 8.85
CA ALA A 162 11.05 -6.37 8.60
C ALA A 162 10.60 -4.97 9.07
N ALA A 163 11.07 -4.56 10.22
CA ALA A 163 10.71 -3.27 10.83
C ALA A 163 11.39 -2.07 10.15
N ARG A 164 12.43 -2.30 9.36
CA ARG A 164 13.24 -1.27 8.67
C ARG A 164 13.56 -1.72 7.26
N GLU A 165 13.62 -0.75 6.35
CA GLU A 165 14.10 -0.93 4.99
C GLU A 165 15.55 -1.46 4.94
N SER A 166 15.83 -2.24 3.94
CA SER A 166 17.18 -2.74 3.58
C SER A 166 17.98 -3.35 4.75
N THR A 167 17.25 -3.86 5.76
CA THR A 167 17.87 -4.50 6.93
C THR A 167 17.62 -6.00 6.88
N ASP A 168 18.69 -6.77 7.03
CA ASP A 168 18.60 -8.24 7.06
C ASP A 168 17.83 -8.72 8.28
N VAL A 169 16.84 -9.57 8.04
CA VAL A 169 16.04 -10.24 9.05
C VAL A 169 16.16 -11.74 8.84
N SER A 170 16.40 -12.49 9.91
CA SER A 170 16.48 -13.94 9.85
C SER A 170 15.34 -14.62 10.59
N PHE A 171 14.85 -15.73 10.06
CA PHE A 171 13.89 -16.60 10.71
C PHE A 171 14.22 -18.06 10.46
N THR A 172 13.83 -18.93 11.37
CA THR A 172 14.08 -20.38 11.26
C THR A 172 12.76 -21.15 11.09
N ILE A 173 12.75 -22.08 10.15
CA ILE A 173 11.65 -23.02 9.91
C ILE A 173 12.06 -24.37 10.52
N PRO A 174 11.58 -24.72 11.71
CA PRO A 174 11.97 -25.96 12.40
C PRO A 174 11.05 -27.13 12.06
N GLY A 175 11.47 -28.34 12.45
CA GLY A 175 10.66 -29.55 12.40
C GLY A 175 10.37 -30.04 10.98
N LEU A 176 11.34 -29.93 10.10
CA LEU A 176 11.34 -30.51 8.78
C LEU A 176 11.78 -31.99 8.86
N THR A 177 11.37 -32.76 7.88
CA THR A 177 11.80 -34.16 7.75
C THR A 177 13.18 -34.23 7.14
N PRO A 178 14.16 -34.93 7.74
CA PRO A 178 15.49 -35.10 7.16
C PRO A 178 15.45 -35.68 5.74
N GLN A 179 16.44 -35.32 4.92
CA GLN A 179 16.60 -35.81 3.55
C GLN A 179 15.38 -35.60 2.65
N THR A 180 14.57 -34.59 2.97
CA THR A 180 13.37 -34.25 2.20
C THR A 180 13.57 -32.89 1.52
N ALA A 181 13.38 -32.84 0.20
CA ALA A 181 13.40 -31.59 -0.54
C ALA A 181 12.08 -30.84 -0.34
N TYR A 182 12.17 -29.53 -0.25
CA TYR A 182 11.04 -28.61 -0.06
C TYR A 182 11.07 -27.47 -1.05
N ASP A 183 9.90 -26.95 -1.40
CA ASP A 183 9.71 -25.70 -2.12
C ASP A 183 9.19 -24.66 -1.13
N LEU A 184 9.77 -23.46 -1.14
CA LEU A 184 9.38 -22.31 -0.32
C LEU A 184 8.66 -21.31 -1.21
N TYR A 185 7.42 -20.99 -0.85
CA TYR A 185 6.64 -19.91 -1.44
C TYR A 185 6.51 -18.78 -0.45
N TYR A 186 6.62 -17.54 -0.95
CA TYR A 186 6.64 -16.35 -0.11
C TYR A 186 6.04 -15.15 -0.81
N VAL A 187 5.57 -14.19 -0.01
CA VAL A 187 5.09 -12.88 -0.46
C VAL A 187 5.39 -11.85 0.62
N ALA A 188 5.75 -10.66 0.22
CA ALA A 188 5.88 -9.52 1.12
C ALA A 188 4.62 -8.64 1.04
N GLU A 189 4.30 -8.00 2.17
CA GLU A 189 3.18 -7.07 2.31
C GLU A 189 3.62 -5.93 3.24
N ASP A 190 3.33 -4.70 2.87
CA ASP A 190 3.56 -3.54 3.72
C ASP A 190 2.45 -3.35 4.77
N ARG A 191 2.48 -2.21 5.48
CA ARG A 191 1.46 -1.86 6.48
C ARG A 191 0.14 -1.43 5.89
N ASP A 192 0.13 -1.00 4.63
CA ASP A 192 -1.07 -0.55 3.90
C ASP A 192 -1.79 -1.70 3.20
N GLY A 193 -1.17 -2.89 3.21
CA GLY A 193 -1.75 -4.14 2.71
C GLY A 193 -1.41 -4.44 1.25
N ASN A 194 -0.41 -3.76 0.71
CA ASN A 194 0.07 -3.94 -0.67
C ASN A 194 1.06 -5.10 -0.81
#